data_7b12d263db44db0d546621a9bd8d236f
#
_entry.id   7b12d263db44db0d546621a9bd8d236f
#
_cell.length_a   1.000
_cell.length_b   1.000
_cell.length_c   1.000
_cell.angle_alpha   90.00
_cell.angle_beta   90.00
_cell.angle_gamma   90.00
#
_symmetry.space_group_name_H-M   'P 1'
#
loop_
_entity.id
_entity.type
_entity.pdbx_description
1 polymer ?
#
loop_
_entity_poly.entity_id
_entity_poly.type
_entity_poly.pdbx_seq_one_letter_code
_entity_poly.pdbx_strand_id
1 'polypeptide(L)'
;CIPFSLLGGWVCFRWATELYGRAAGLVALTLWCFSPFVIANGELITGDMAATSFGVAAFYFFWRWLRRRTWGSAVAAGLVLGLAELSKFLWVFLYPLFPVLWLVWSFMPNKKQREISRLREGSQCAVILLLAVFVTNWGYLFDGTCSPLRTYQVYDRVLESWGMTGETLE
;
A
#
# COMPACT_ATOMS: atom_id res chain seq x y z
N CYS A 1 -5.10 8.49 -17.65
CA CYS A 1 -5.33 8.15 -16.23
C CYS A 1 -6.74 7.66 -15.90
N ILE A 2 -7.69 7.73 -16.88
CA ILE A 2 -9.11 7.31 -16.71
C ILE A 2 -9.27 5.92 -16.06
N PRO A 3 -8.56 4.84 -16.46
CA PRO A 3 -8.73 3.52 -15.84
C PRO A 3 -8.46 3.53 -14.33
N PHE A 4 -7.47 4.29 -13.90
CA PHE A 4 -7.11 4.40 -12.46
C PHE A 4 -8.17 5.18 -11.69
N SER A 5 -8.73 6.26 -12.27
CA SER A 5 -9.82 7.00 -11.66
C SER A 5 -11.07 6.13 -11.48
N LEU A 6 -11.41 5.31 -12.47
CA LEU A 6 -12.51 4.36 -12.37
C LEU A 6 -12.25 3.28 -11.31
N LEU A 7 -11.02 2.77 -11.23
CA LEU A 7 -10.63 1.80 -10.20
C LEU A 7 -10.80 2.39 -8.79
N GLY A 8 -10.30 3.60 -8.55
CA GLY A 8 -10.43 4.28 -7.26
C GLY A 8 -11.88 4.53 -6.88
N GLY A 9 -12.70 5.03 -7.80
CA GLY A 9 -14.13 5.23 -7.59
C GLY A 9 -14.87 3.93 -7.28
N TRP A 10 -14.56 2.85 -8.00
CA TRP A 10 -15.14 1.54 -7.74
C TRP A 10 -14.75 1.00 -6.35
N VAL A 11 -13.50 1.16 -5.96
CA VAL A 11 -13.04 0.73 -4.63
C VAL A 11 -13.72 1.53 -3.53
N CYS A 12 -13.82 2.87 -3.66
CA CYS A 12 -14.52 3.72 -2.70
C CYS A 12 -16.00 3.32 -2.57
N PHE A 13 -16.69 3.10 -3.70
CA PHE A 13 -18.07 2.62 -3.72
C PHE A 13 -18.23 1.28 -2.99
N ARG A 14 -17.38 0.30 -3.33
CA ARG A 14 -17.42 -1.04 -2.72
C ARG A 14 -17.16 -0.98 -1.23
N TRP A 15 -16.13 -0.26 -0.81
CA TRP A 15 -15.74 -0.17 0.60
C TRP A 15 -16.82 0.51 1.44
N ALA A 16 -17.33 1.66 1.01
CA ALA A 16 -18.41 2.36 1.69
C ALA A 16 -19.71 1.53 1.72
N THR A 17 -20.02 0.79 0.64
CA THR A 17 -21.17 -0.13 0.60
C THR A 17 -21.02 -1.27 1.59
N GLU A 18 -19.83 -1.85 1.73
CA GLU A 18 -19.56 -2.94 2.69
C GLU A 18 -19.58 -2.46 4.16
N LEU A 19 -19.30 -1.17 4.41
CA LEU A 19 -19.31 -0.56 5.75
C LEU A 19 -20.72 -0.11 6.18
N TYR A 20 -21.43 0.61 5.33
CA TYR A 20 -22.63 1.39 5.69
C TYR A 20 -23.82 1.20 4.75
N GLY A 21 -23.70 0.32 3.75
CA GLY A 21 -24.78 0.04 2.80
C GLY A 21 -24.72 0.86 1.50
N ARG A 22 -25.67 0.54 0.57
CA ARG A 22 -25.64 1.08 -0.80
C ARG A 22 -25.70 2.61 -0.89
N ALA A 23 -26.49 3.24 -0.02
CA ALA A 23 -26.61 4.70 0.00
C ALA A 23 -25.24 5.37 0.28
N ALA A 24 -24.50 4.87 1.27
CA ALA A 24 -23.16 5.35 1.59
C ALA A 24 -22.18 5.11 0.44
N GLY A 25 -22.30 3.99 -0.26
CA GLY A 25 -21.50 3.72 -1.46
C GLY A 25 -21.73 4.74 -2.56
N LEU A 26 -22.99 5.10 -2.84
CA LEU A 26 -23.33 6.12 -3.83
C LEU A 26 -22.78 7.50 -3.42
N VAL A 27 -22.90 7.87 -2.16
CA VAL A 27 -22.33 9.14 -1.65
C VAL A 27 -20.82 9.15 -1.82
N ALA A 28 -20.12 8.07 -1.46
CA ALA A 28 -18.67 7.96 -1.63
C ALA A 28 -18.25 8.06 -3.10
N LEU A 29 -18.98 7.41 -4.00
CA LEU A 29 -18.73 7.49 -5.44
C LEU A 29 -18.95 8.92 -5.96
N THR A 30 -20.02 9.58 -5.53
CA THR A 30 -20.31 10.98 -5.92
C THR A 30 -19.18 11.90 -5.45
N LEU A 31 -18.76 11.79 -4.17
CA LEU A 31 -17.64 12.57 -3.64
C LEU A 31 -16.33 12.32 -4.40
N TRP A 32 -16.08 11.06 -4.80
CA TRP A 32 -14.91 10.72 -5.62
C TRP A 32 -14.99 11.40 -6.99
N CYS A 33 -16.12 11.28 -7.70
CA CYS A 33 -16.29 11.84 -9.05
C CYS A 33 -16.24 13.37 -9.08
N PHE A 34 -16.75 14.03 -8.05
CA PHE A 34 -16.74 15.48 -7.93
C PHE A 34 -15.56 16.04 -7.14
N SER A 35 -14.60 15.19 -6.75
CA SER A 35 -13.37 15.66 -6.11
C SER A 35 -12.55 16.51 -7.07
N PRO A 36 -12.18 17.76 -6.71
CA PRO A 36 -11.33 18.61 -7.55
C PRO A 36 -10.00 17.95 -7.90
N PHE A 37 -9.44 17.16 -6.97
CA PHE A 37 -8.20 16.40 -7.18
C PHE A 37 -8.39 15.35 -8.29
N VAL A 38 -9.48 14.59 -8.26
CA VAL A 38 -9.76 13.53 -9.26
C VAL A 38 -10.00 14.14 -10.63
N ILE A 39 -10.73 15.25 -10.69
CA ILE A 39 -11.01 15.97 -11.95
C ILE A 39 -9.71 16.52 -12.53
N ALA A 40 -8.90 17.23 -11.72
CA ALA A 40 -7.66 17.85 -12.20
C ALA A 40 -6.60 16.83 -12.63
N ASN A 41 -6.45 15.71 -11.91
CA ASN A 41 -5.43 14.70 -12.21
C ASN A 41 -5.93 13.56 -13.10
N GLY A 42 -7.25 13.44 -13.32
CA GLY A 42 -7.84 12.41 -14.18
C GLY A 42 -7.47 12.59 -15.65
N GLU A 43 -7.29 13.81 -16.12
CA GLU A 43 -6.90 14.15 -17.49
C GLU A 43 -5.38 14.14 -17.68
N LEU A 44 -4.61 14.50 -16.64
CA LEU A 44 -3.17 14.56 -16.70
C LEU A 44 -2.55 13.15 -16.71
N ILE A 45 -1.46 12.98 -17.48
CA ILE A 45 -0.66 11.75 -17.49
C ILE A 45 0.33 11.80 -16.31
N THR A 46 -0.18 11.89 -15.09
CA THR A 46 0.62 11.86 -13.86
C THR A 46 0.44 10.53 -13.14
N GLY A 47 1.47 10.09 -12.41
CA GLY A 47 1.40 8.90 -11.55
C GLY A 47 0.49 9.07 -10.33
N ASP A 48 0.03 10.30 -10.04
CA ASP A 48 -0.71 10.62 -8.83
C ASP A 48 -2.08 9.94 -8.76
N MET A 49 -2.78 9.85 -9.90
CA MET A 49 -4.07 9.15 -9.97
C MET A 49 -3.91 7.64 -9.72
N ALA A 50 -2.87 7.04 -10.32
CA ALA A 50 -2.56 5.62 -10.08
C ALA A 50 -2.19 5.39 -8.62
N ALA A 51 -1.30 6.22 -8.06
CA ALA A 51 -0.90 6.13 -6.67
C ALA A 51 -2.08 6.25 -5.70
N THR A 52 -2.97 7.23 -5.91
CA THR A 52 -4.15 7.42 -5.07
C THR A 52 -5.09 6.21 -5.16
N SER A 53 -5.37 5.72 -6.35
CA SER A 53 -6.29 4.60 -6.57
C SER A 53 -5.75 3.29 -6.00
N PHE A 54 -4.48 2.97 -6.22
CA PHE A 54 -3.85 1.79 -5.64
C PHE A 54 -3.65 1.92 -4.13
N GLY A 55 -3.38 3.11 -3.62
CA GLY A 55 -3.29 3.37 -2.18
C GLY A 55 -4.62 3.09 -1.48
N VAL A 56 -5.73 3.65 -1.97
CA VAL A 56 -7.08 3.37 -1.44
C VAL A 56 -7.41 1.89 -1.56
N ALA A 57 -7.06 1.25 -2.68
CA ALA A 57 -7.25 -0.19 -2.87
C ALA A 57 -6.43 -1.01 -1.87
N ALA A 58 -5.17 -0.65 -1.58
CA ALA A 58 -4.34 -1.33 -0.60
C ALA A 58 -4.97 -1.32 0.80
N PHE A 59 -5.48 -0.16 1.24
CA PHE A 59 -6.22 -0.06 2.50
C PHE A 59 -7.51 -0.91 2.50
N TYR A 60 -8.28 -0.90 1.42
CA TYR A 60 -9.50 -1.71 1.30
C TYR A 60 -9.20 -3.21 1.38
N PHE A 61 -8.21 -3.71 0.62
CA PHE A 61 -7.86 -5.12 0.63
C PHE A 61 -7.23 -5.55 1.96
N PHE A 62 -6.44 -4.68 2.59
CA PHE A 62 -5.90 -4.91 3.93
C PHE A 62 -7.03 -4.98 4.98
N TRP A 63 -7.97 -4.04 4.99
CA TRP A 63 -9.14 -4.08 5.85
C TRP A 63 -9.99 -5.34 5.63
N ARG A 64 -10.18 -5.74 4.39
CA ARG A 64 -10.90 -6.97 4.05
C ARG A 64 -10.17 -8.22 4.56
N TRP A 65 -8.83 -8.23 4.52
CA TRP A 65 -8.04 -9.29 5.12
C TRP A 65 -8.22 -9.31 6.64
N LEU A 66 -8.15 -8.19 7.33
CA LEU A 66 -8.39 -8.11 8.78
C LEU A 66 -9.76 -8.70 9.18
N ARG A 67 -10.78 -8.58 8.32
CA ARG A 67 -12.11 -9.15 8.56
C ARG A 67 -12.24 -10.63 8.22
N ARG A 68 -11.62 -11.08 7.15
CA ARG A 68 -11.80 -12.45 6.61
C ARG A 68 -10.69 -13.42 7.03
N ARG A 69 -9.47 -12.95 7.21
CA ARG A 69 -8.27 -13.70 7.61
C ARG A 69 -8.03 -14.97 6.79
N THR A 70 -8.28 -14.88 5.47
CA THR A 70 -8.03 -15.96 4.52
C THR A 70 -6.74 -15.72 3.75
N TRP A 71 -6.06 -16.79 3.35
CA TRP A 71 -4.85 -16.70 2.52
C TRP A 71 -5.07 -15.94 1.21
N GLY A 72 -6.22 -16.17 0.55
CA GLY A 72 -6.57 -15.44 -0.68
C GLY A 72 -6.70 -13.93 -0.46
N SER A 73 -7.27 -13.48 0.69
CA SER A 73 -7.33 -12.06 1.01
C SER A 73 -5.96 -11.48 1.36
N ALA A 74 -5.06 -12.25 1.98
CA ALA A 74 -3.69 -11.84 2.26
C ALA A 74 -2.90 -11.66 0.96
N VAL A 75 -2.96 -12.63 0.05
CA VAL A 75 -2.31 -12.51 -1.27
C VAL A 75 -2.82 -11.30 -2.05
N ALA A 76 -4.14 -11.09 -2.10
CA ALA A 76 -4.72 -9.92 -2.76
C ALA A 76 -4.23 -8.59 -2.14
N ALA A 77 -4.16 -8.50 -0.80
CA ALA A 77 -3.66 -7.32 -0.11
C ALA A 77 -2.17 -7.06 -0.43
N GLY A 78 -1.33 -8.10 -0.44
CA GLY A 78 0.09 -7.98 -0.77
C GLY A 78 0.34 -7.56 -2.22
N LEU A 79 -0.40 -8.13 -3.18
CA LEU A 79 -0.31 -7.74 -4.59
C LEU A 79 -0.67 -6.27 -4.80
N VAL A 80 -1.80 -5.84 -4.22
CA VAL A 80 -2.27 -4.46 -4.38
C VAL A 80 -1.35 -3.46 -3.67
N LEU A 81 -0.77 -3.83 -2.52
CA LEU A 81 0.23 -3.02 -1.83
C LEU A 81 1.47 -2.83 -2.71
N GLY A 82 2.00 -3.90 -3.31
CA GLY A 82 3.15 -3.81 -4.22
C GLY A 82 2.86 -2.95 -5.46
N LEU A 83 1.65 -3.02 -6.03
CA LEU A 83 1.23 -2.13 -7.12
C LEU A 83 1.13 -0.67 -6.68
N ALA A 84 0.69 -0.41 -5.45
CA ALA A 84 0.67 0.94 -4.90
C ALA A 84 2.09 1.52 -4.81
N GLU A 85 3.06 0.74 -4.34
CA GLU A 85 4.47 1.15 -4.25
C GLU A 85 5.12 1.38 -5.61
N LEU A 86 4.83 0.52 -6.61
CA LEU A 86 5.27 0.74 -7.98
C LEU A 86 4.75 2.05 -8.56
N SER A 87 3.55 2.47 -8.14
CA SER A 87 2.97 3.73 -8.60
C SER A 87 3.64 4.95 -7.95
N LYS A 88 3.99 4.85 -6.67
CA LYS A 88 4.67 5.92 -5.94
C LYS A 88 5.34 5.37 -4.69
N PHE A 89 6.64 5.59 -4.55
CA PHE A 89 7.45 5.15 -3.40
C PHE A 89 6.93 5.66 -2.04
N LEU A 90 6.09 6.70 -2.05
CA LEU A 90 5.46 7.22 -0.83
C LEU A 90 4.73 6.13 -0.02
N TRP A 91 4.23 5.08 -0.67
CA TRP A 91 3.48 4.00 -0.01
C TRP A 91 4.35 3.06 0.84
N VAL A 92 5.67 3.22 0.84
CA VAL A 92 6.60 2.46 1.69
C VAL A 92 6.25 2.56 3.18
N PHE A 93 5.63 3.66 3.64
CA PHE A 93 5.21 3.79 5.02
C PHE A 93 4.07 2.82 5.43
N LEU A 94 3.41 2.17 4.47
CA LEU A 94 2.41 1.13 4.77
C LEU A 94 3.03 -0.14 5.34
N TYR A 95 4.33 -0.39 5.10
CA TYR A 95 5.02 -1.55 5.68
C TYR A 95 5.02 -1.55 7.22
N PRO A 96 5.38 -0.46 7.91
CA PRO A 96 5.23 -0.41 9.36
C PRO A 96 3.78 -0.20 9.80
N LEU A 97 2.96 0.50 9.01
CA LEU A 97 1.59 0.83 9.38
C LEU A 97 0.67 -0.40 9.42
N PHE A 98 0.76 -1.31 8.44
CA PHE A 98 -0.09 -2.50 8.38
C PHE A 98 0.12 -3.46 9.55
N PRO A 99 1.34 -3.82 9.96
CA PRO A 99 1.57 -4.58 11.18
C PRO A 99 1.04 -3.89 12.45
N VAL A 100 1.22 -2.58 12.56
CA VAL A 100 0.69 -1.79 13.70
C VAL A 100 -0.84 -1.86 13.74
N LEU A 101 -1.51 -1.64 12.60
CA LEU A 101 -2.96 -1.76 12.51
C LEU A 101 -3.46 -3.18 12.83
N TRP A 102 -2.75 -4.20 12.37
CA TRP A 102 -3.06 -5.59 12.71
C TRP A 102 -2.90 -5.83 14.22
N LEU A 103 -1.84 -5.32 14.85
CA LEU A 103 -1.65 -5.42 16.31
C LEU A 103 -2.80 -4.73 17.05
N VAL A 104 -3.12 -3.47 16.71
CA VAL A 104 -4.22 -2.73 17.31
C VAL A 104 -5.54 -3.51 17.16
N TRP A 105 -5.81 -4.02 15.96
CA TRP A 105 -7.00 -4.83 15.70
C TRP A 105 -7.04 -6.13 16.52
N SER A 106 -5.87 -6.74 16.78
CA SER A 106 -5.76 -7.98 17.57
C SER A 106 -6.03 -7.78 19.06
N PHE A 107 -5.86 -6.56 19.57
CA PHE A 107 -6.20 -6.21 20.95
C PHE A 107 -7.68 -5.86 21.15
N MET A 108 -8.43 -5.62 20.07
CA MET A 108 -9.88 -5.37 20.21
C MET A 108 -10.63 -6.65 20.59
N PRO A 109 -11.49 -6.61 21.63
CA PRO A 109 -12.20 -7.78 22.13
C PRO A 109 -13.34 -8.17 21.17
N ASN A 110 -13.03 -9.00 20.19
CA ASN A 110 -14.02 -9.54 19.26
C ASN A 110 -14.15 -11.04 19.45
N LYS A 111 -15.30 -11.49 20.00
CA LYS A 111 -15.56 -12.91 20.36
C LYS A 111 -15.42 -13.90 19.19
N LYS A 112 -15.63 -13.44 17.96
CA LYS A 112 -15.58 -14.27 16.74
C LYS A 112 -14.14 -14.55 16.27
N GLN A 113 -13.14 -13.86 16.83
CA GLN A 113 -11.75 -13.90 16.40
C GLN A 113 -10.87 -14.91 17.16
N ARG A 114 -11.38 -15.53 18.24
CA ARG A 114 -10.59 -16.41 19.11
C ARG A 114 -10.19 -17.76 18.53
N GLU A 115 -10.77 -18.17 17.40
CA GLU A 115 -10.54 -19.52 16.83
C GLU A 115 -9.32 -19.61 15.89
N ILE A 116 -8.79 -18.46 15.40
CA ILE A 116 -7.64 -18.48 14.50
C ILE A 116 -6.36 -18.24 15.31
N SER A 117 -5.38 -19.13 15.18
CA SER A 117 -4.08 -18.99 15.82
C SER A 117 -3.40 -17.66 15.42
N ARG A 118 -2.95 -16.87 16.39
CA ARG A 118 -2.19 -15.62 16.16
C ARG A 118 -0.94 -15.83 15.29
N LEU A 119 -0.35 -17.01 15.36
CA LEU A 119 0.78 -17.39 14.50
C LEU A 119 0.39 -17.41 13.02
N ARG A 120 -0.81 -17.95 12.70
CA ARG A 120 -1.33 -17.96 11.34
C ARG A 120 -1.63 -16.54 10.82
N GLU A 121 -2.14 -15.67 11.66
CA GLU A 121 -2.38 -14.27 11.30
C GLU A 121 -1.07 -13.52 11.07
N GLY A 122 -0.09 -13.71 11.94
CA GLY A 122 1.25 -13.16 11.79
C GLY A 122 1.93 -13.64 10.50
N SER A 123 1.82 -14.94 10.17
CA SER A 123 2.36 -15.47 8.92
C SER A 123 1.66 -14.89 7.69
N GLN A 124 0.34 -14.67 7.73
CA GLN A 124 -0.38 -13.99 6.65
C GLN A 124 0.06 -12.52 6.51
N CYS A 125 0.26 -11.80 7.62
CA CYS A 125 0.78 -10.44 7.61
C CYS A 125 2.18 -10.40 6.98
N ALA A 126 3.06 -11.32 7.36
CA ALA A 126 4.39 -11.44 6.76
C ALA A 126 4.31 -11.71 5.25
N VAL A 127 3.39 -12.57 4.81
CA VAL A 127 3.17 -12.85 3.37
C VAL A 127 2.70 -11.60 2.63
N ILE A 128 1.82 -10.77 3.22
CA ILE A 128 1.40 -9.49 2.61
C ILE A 128 2.63 -8.63 2.33
N LEU A 129 3.50 -8.44 3.33
CA LEU A 129 4.69 -7.58 3.19
C LEU A 129 5.71 -8.17 2.22
N LEU A 130 6.02 -9.46 2.33
CA LEU A 130 6.98 -10.13 1.45
C LEU A 130 6.52 -10.12 -0.01
N LEU A 131 5.21 -10.34 -0.23
CA LEU A 131 4.65 -10.31 -1.58
C LEU A 131 4.67 -8.90 -2.17
N ALA A 132 4.43 -7.86 -1.35
CA ALA A 132 4.54 -6.48 -1.78
C ALA A 132 5.99 -6.15 -2.20
N VAL A 133 6.99 -6.51 -1.37
CA VAL A 133 8.41 -6.36 -1.73
C VAL A 133 8.75 -7.11 -3.02
N PHE A 134 8.25 -8.34 -3.17
CA PHE A 134 8.48 -9.14 -4.37
C PHE A 134 7.90 -8.46 -5.62
N VAL A 135 6.65 -7.98 -5.56
CA VAL A 135 6.00 -7.28 -6.69
C VAL A 135 6.74 -6.00 -7.04
N THR A 136 7.17 -5.23 -6.05
CA THR A 136 7.95 -4.00 -6.27
C THR A 136 9.29 -4.31 -6.95
N ASN A 137 10.05 -5.28 -6.44
CA ASN A 137 11.32 -5.68 -7.07
C ASN A 137 11.12 -6.26 -8.47
N TRP A 138 10.06 -7.03 -8.69
CA TRP A 138 9.72 -7.56 -10.01
C TRP A 138 9.41 -6.43 -11.01
N GLY A 139 8.69 -5.40 -10.57
CA GLY A 139 8.42 -4.23 -11.40
C GLY A 139 9.69 -3.48 -11.83
N TYR A 140 10.73 -3.51 -11.00
CA TYR A 140 12.07 -2.98 -11.32
C TYR A 140 13.01 -4.04 -11.93
N LEU A 141 12.51 -5.22 -12.31
CA LEU A 141 13.30 -6.35 -12.86
C LEU A 141 14.46 -6.78 -11.96
N PHE A 142 14.32 -6.59 -10.65
CA PHE A 142 15.35 -6.85 -9.64
C PHE A 142 16.63 -6.00 -9.83
N ASP A 143 16.57 -4.94 -10.64
CA ASP A 143 17.69 -4.03 -10.80
C ASP A 143 17.98 -3.28 -9.49
N GLY A 144 19.25 -3.23 -9.10
CA GLY A 144 19.69 -2.62 -7.84
C GLY A 144 19.30 -3.38 -6.56
N THR A 145 18.65 -4.55 -6.65
CA THR A 145 18.32 -5.36 -5.46
C THR A 145 19.58 -5.85 -4.79
N CYS A 146 19.71 -5.59 -3.48
CA CYS A 146 20.92 -5.90 -2.68
C CYS A 146 22.20 -5.16 -3.10
N SER A 147 22.11 -4.13 -3.93
CA SER A 147 23.28 -3.27 -4.23
C SER A 147 23.58 -2.40 -2.99
N PRO A 148 24.84 -2.36 -2.51
CA PRO A 148 25.20 -1.49 -1.40
C PRO A 148 24.97 -0.02 -1.78
N LEU A 149 24.43 0.79 -0.88
CA LEU A 149 24.15 2.21 -1.11
C LEU A 149 25.38 3.00 -1.57
N ARG A 150 26.58 2.54 -1.20
CA ARG A 150 27.88 3.10 -1.62
C ARG A 150 28.09 3.07 -3.14
N THR A 151 27.37 2.25 -3.89
CA THR A 151 27.46 2.17 -5.35
C THR A 151 26.77 3.34 -6.05
N TYR A 152 25.90 4.06 -5.34
CA TYR A 152 25.18 5.20 -5.91
C TYR A 152 25.96 6.50 -5.70
N GLN A 153 26.31 7.18 -6.78
CA GLN A 153 27.01 8.49 -6.75
C GLN A 153 26.28 9.59 -5.95
N VAL A 154 24.99 9.40 -5.65
CA VAL A 154 24.21 10.28 -4.79
C VAL A 154 24.73 10.24 -3.35
N TYR A 155 25.20 9.06 -2.89
CA TYR A 155 25.74 8.88 -1.55
C TYR A 155 27.01 9.72 -1.36
N ASP A 156 27.92 9.71 -2.33
CA ASP A 156 29.16 10.48 -2.26
C ASP A 156 28.88 11.99 -2.24
N ARG A 157 27.96 12.47 -3.07
CA ARG A 157 27.55 13.89 -3.09
C ARG A 157 26.89 14.37 -1.79
N VAL A 158 26.09 13.53 -1.14
CA VAL A 158 25.45 13.89 0.14
C VAL A 158 26.50 13.93 1.26
N LEU A 159 27.42 12.98 1.31
CA LEU A 159 28.52 12.97 2.28
C LEU A 159 29.46 14.17 2.10
N GLU A 160 29.80 14.50 0.86
CA GLU A 160 30.58 15.70 0.54
C GLU A 160 29.87 17.00 0.99
N SER A 161 28.55 17.10 0.80
CA SER A 161 27.75 18.25 1.24
C SER A 161 27.70 18.40 2.76
N TRP A 162 27.92 17.31 3.51
CA TRP A 162 27.99 17.27 4.98
C TRP A 162 29.43 17.35 5.51
N GLY A 163 30.42 17.54 4.62
CA GLY A 163 31.83 17.62 5.00
C GLY A 163 32.45 16.32 5.47
N MET A 164 31.78 15.19 5.23
CA MET A 164 32.29 13.84 5.53
C MET A 164 32.96 13.29 4.27
N THR A 165 34.22 13.58 4.07
CA THR A 165 35.05 12.95 3.04
C THR A 165 35.38 11.52 3.45
N GLY A 166 35.48 10.62 2.45
CA GLY A 166 35.64 9.17 2.68
C GLY A 166 36.91 8.71 3.42
N GLU A 167 37.73 9.61 3.93
CA GLU A 167 38.90 9.29 4.76
C GLU A 167 38.58 9.07 6.25
N THR A 168 37.36 9.31 6.69
CA THR A 168 36.96 9.19 8.11
C THR A 168 36.28 7.86 8.44
N LEU A 169 36.25 6.90 7.51
CA LEU A 169 35.56 5.61 7.67
C LEU A 169 36.49 4.38 7.47
N GLU A 170 37.81 4.53 7.62
CA GLU A 170 38.76 3.42 7.78
C GLU A 170 39.01 3.08 9.26
#